data_d179b0320dc05302d81a4f8f38856aed
#
_entry.id   d179b0320dc05302d81a4f8f38856aed
#
_cell.length_a   1.000
_cell.length_b   1.000
_cell.length_c   1.000
_cell.angle_alpha   90.00
_cell.angle_beta   90.00
_cell.angle_gamma   90.00
#
_symmetry.space_group_name_H-M   'P 1'
#
loop_
_entity.id
_entity.type
_entity.pdbx_description
1 polymer ?
#
loop_
_entity_poly.entity_id
_entity_poly.type
_entity_poly.pdbx_seq_one_letter_code
_entity_poly.pdbx_strand_id
1 'polypeptide(L)'
;MTESEFLKGSADVRPRIFSESDLKFSKQDEVLYQRLTPEGELRGNPPDITPQALRRMYDQLVFGRLFDEKATNMSTIREIGTYAPCKGQEGSQIGAANALEKGD
;
A
#
# COMPACT_ATOMS: atom_id res chain seq x y z
N MET A 1 10.55 -19.82 22.28
CA MET A 1 10.87 -18.63 21.45
C MET A 1 10.60 -17.38 22.29
N THR A 2 11.63 -16.59 22.54
CA THR A 2 11.49 -15.33 23.29
C THR A 2 10.94 -14.25 22.37
N GLU A 3 10.26 -13.26 22.95
CA GLU A 3 9.72 -12.10 22.20
C GLU A 3 10.80 -11.37 21.37
N SER A 4 12.05 -11.36 21.88
CA SER A 4 13.20 -10.78 21.17
C SER A 4 13.65 -11.61 19.96
N GLU A 5 13.46 -12.93 19.98
CA GLU A 5 13.78 -13.82 18.84
C GLU A 5 12.71 -13.74 17.76
N PHE A 6 11.44 -13.58 18.15
CA PHE A 6 10.34 -13.33 17.24
C PHE A 6 10.54 -12.03 16.46
N LEU A 7 10.93 -10.96 17.17
CA LEU A 7 11.21 -9.65 16.56
C LEU A 7 12.45 -9.68 15.65
N LYS A 8 13.48 -10.48 15.98
CA LYS A 8 14.66 -10.64 15.12
C LYS A 8 14.35 -11.41 13.83
N GLY A 9 13.50 -12.41 13.89
CA GLY A 9 13.09 -13.18 12.70
C GLY A 9 12.23 -12.38 11.72
N SER A 10 11.43 -11.45 12.20
CA SER A 10 10.57 -10.62 11.36
C SER A 10 11.33 -9.46 10.68
N ALA A 11 12.46 -9.01 11.26
CA ALA A 11 13.23 -7.90 10.71
C ALA A 11 13.96 -8.25 9.40
N ASP A 12 14.32 -9.52 9.20
CA ASP A 12 15.08 -9.98 8.04
C ASP A 12 14.21 -10.38 6.83
N VAL A 13 12.92 -10.53 7.00
CA VAL A 13 12.02 -11.09 5.97
C VAL A 13 11.17 -10.03 5.26
N ARG A 14 11.06 -8.84 5.82
CA ARG A 14 10.28 -7.76 5.20
C ARG A 14 11.14 -6.99 4.19
N PRO A 15 10.74 -6.93 2.92
CA PRO A 15 11.36 -6.00 2.00
C PRO A 15 11.21 -4.60 2.58
N ARG A 16 12.32 -3.97 2.95
CA ARG A 16 12.33 -2.58 3.40
C ARG A 16 12.05 -1.70 2.20
N ILE A 17 10.79 -1.36 2.00
CA ILE A 17 10.38 -0.40 0.99
C ILE A 17 10.95 0.99 1.30
N PHE A 18 11.26 1.24 2.59
CA PHE A 18 11.81 2.50 3.08
C PHE A 18 13.07 2.26 3.90
N SER A 19 14.12 3.05 3.66
CA SER A 19 15.24 3.16 4.59
C SER A 19 14.88 4.12 5.72
N GLU A 20 15.56 4.01 6.87
CA GLU A 20 15.38 4.98 7.96
C GLU A 20 15.64 6.43 7.54
N SER A 21 16.52 6.62 6.55
CA SER A 21 16.80 7.94 5.97
C SER A 21 15.62 8.51 5.20
N ASP A 22 14.77 7.64 4.65
CA ASP A 22 13.57 8.05 3.92
C ASP A 22 12.44 8.54 4.85
N LEU A 23 12.54 8.22 6.13
CA LEU A 23 11.56 8.59 7.17
C LEU A 23 11.94 9.85 7.97
N LYS A 24 13.06 10.49 7.65
CA LYS A 24 13.45 11.73 8.30
C LYS A 24 12.63 12.89 7.76
N PHE A 25 11.55 13.19 8.45
CA PHE A 25 10.80 14.42 8.24
C PHE A 25 11.49 15.56 8.99
N SER A 26 11.98 16.57 8.30
CA SER A 26 12.35 17.82 8.96
C SER A 26 11.05 18.59 9.26
N LYS A 27 10.94 19.13 10.47
CA LYS A 27 9.79 19.95 10.88
C LYS A 27 9.63 21.25 10.06
N GLN A 28 10.59 21.55 9.21
CA GLN A 28 10.62 22.78 8.41
C GLN A 28 10.13 22.61 6.96
N ASP A 29 10.09 21.35 6.48
CA ASP A 29 9.66 21.07 5.13
C ASP A 29 8.37 20.24 5.18
N GLU A 30 7.24 20.90 5.08
CA GLU A 30 5.95 20.26 4.80
C GLU A 30 5.94 19.69 3.36
N VAL A 31 7.02 19.01 3.00
CA VAL A 31 7.13 18.37 1.69
C VAL A 31 6.48 17.00 1.77
N LEU A 32 5.48 16.81 0.94
CA LEU A 32 4.86 15.51 0.75
C LEU A 32 5.92 14.47 0.40
N TYR A 33 6.01 13.42 1.21
CA TYR A 33 6.86 12.29 0.89
C TYR A 33 6.29 11.55 -0.33
N GLN A 34 7.02 11.55 -1.42
CA GLN A 34 6.57 11.00 -2.68
C GLN A 34 7.70 10.28 -3.41
N ARG A 35 7.52 9.00 -3.64
CA ARG A 35 8.51 8.19 -4.39
C ARG A 35 8.22 8.13 -5.89
N LEU A 36 6.98 8.32 -6.27
CA LEU A 36 6.57 8.37 -7.67
C LEU A 36 6.01 9.75 -7.98
N THR A 37 6.55 10.41 -9.01
CA THR A 37 6.05 11.70 -9.44
C THR A 37 4.72 11.55 -10.20
N PRO A 38 3.94 12.64 -10.36
CA PRO A 38 2.75 12.60 -11.21
C PRO A 38 3.02 12.19 -12.66
N GLU A 39 4.25 12.43 -13.15
CA GLU A 39 4.71 12.06 -14.48
C GLU A 39 5.16 10.60 -14.59
N GLY A 40 5.13 9.86 -13.47
CA GLY A 40 5.52 8.45 -13.41
C GLY A 40 7.01 8.21 -13.19
N GLU A 41 7.77 9.25 -12.82
CA GLU A 41 9.20 9.11 -12.54
C GLU A 41 9.45 8.67 -11.10
N LEU A 42 10.39 7.74 -10.91
CA LEU A 42 10.77 7.24 -9.60
C LEU A 42 11.78 8.17 -8.93
N ARG A 43 11.48 8.60 -7.72
CA ARG A 43 12.42 9.33 -6.85
C ARG A 43 13.11 8.35 -5.89
N GLY A 44 14.43 8.34 -5.90
CA GLY A 44 15.25 7.47 -5.06
C GLY A 44 15.37 6.05 -5.60
N ASN A 45 15.74 5.12 -4.73
CA ASN A 45 15.95 3.73 -5.12
C ASN A 45 14.61 3.00 -5.39
N PRO A 46 14.57 2.08 -6.38
CA PRO A 46 13.39 1.26 -6.59
C PRO A 46 13.11 0.42 -5.36
N PRO A 47 11.82 0.10 -5.09
CA PRO A 47 11.46 -0.80 -4.00
C PRO A 47 11.99 -2.21 -4.28
N ASP A 48 12.35 -2.94 -3.22
CA ASP A 48 12.74 -4.36 -3.31
C ASP A 48 11.50 -5.25 -3.47
N ILE A 49 10.88 -5.14 -4.63
CA ILE A 49 9.69 -5.90 -5.00
C ILE A 49 9.93 -6.52 -6.38
N THR A 50 9.62 -7.81 -6.51
CA THR A 50 9.76 -8.47 -7.81
C THR A 50 8.75 -7.91 -8.82
N PRO A 51 9.08 -7.90 -10.14
CA PRO A 51 8.14 -7.46 -11.16
C PRO A 51 6.80 -8.20 -11.13
N GLN A 52 6.82 -9.50 -10.81
CA GLN A 52 5.62 -10.32 -10.70
C GLN A 52 4.75 -9.90 -9.51
N ALA A 53 5.36 -9.58 -8.36
CA ALA A 53 4.65 -9.09 -7.19
C ALA A 53 4.06 -7.69 -7.46
N LEU A 54 4.81 -6.82 -8.12
CA LEU A 54 4.34 -5.49 -8.50
C LEU A 54 3.14 -5.57 -9.45
N ARG A 55 3.19 -6.50 -10.42
CA ARG A 55 2.07 -6.74 -11.33
C ARG A 55 0.82 -7.21 -10.60
N ARG A 56 0.97 -8.14 -9.65
CA ARG A 56 -0.15 -8.59 -8.82
C ARG A 56 -0.77 -7.45 -8.00
N MET A 57 0.05 -6.59 -7.42
CA MET A 57 -0.43 -5.40 -6.70
C MET A 57 -1.23 -4.47 -7.63
N TYR A 58 -0.76 -4.27 -8.85
CA TYR A 58 -1.48 -3.48 -9.84
C TYR A 58 -2.84 -4.11 -10.20
N ASP A 59 -2.88 -5.41 -10.44
CA ASP A 59 -4.13 -6.12 -10.71
C ASP A 59 -5.10 -5.99 -9.53
N GLN A 60 -4.60 -6.05 -8.30
CA GLN A 60 -5.40 -5.80 -7.09
C GLN A 60 -5.94 -4.37 -7.01
N LEU A 61 -5.14 -3.37 -7.40
CA LEU A 61 -5.59 -1.98 -7.47
C LEU A 61 -6.74 -1.81 -8.47
N VAL A 62 -6.62 -2.38 -9.65
CA VAL A 62 -7.66 -2.34 -10.68
C VAL A 62 -8.93 -3.05 -10.19
N PHE A 63 -8.77 -4.24 -9.61
CA PHE A 63 -9.90 -4.98 -9.03
C PHE A 63 -10.59 -4.19 -7.92
N GLY A 64 -9.82 -3.59 -7.00
CA GLY A 64 -10.35 -2.75 -5.92
C GLY A 64 -11.15 -1.56 -6.45
N ARG A 65 -10.67 -0.89 -7.49
CA ARG A 65 -11.38 0.20 -8.14
C ARG A 65 -12.71 -0.26 -8.75
N LEU A 66 -12.71 -1.35 -9.49
CA LEU A 66 -13.91 -1.91 -10.11
C LEU A 66 -14.93 -2.37 -9.06
N PHE A 67 -14.45 -2.99 -7.98
CA PHE A 67 -15.31 -3.37 -6.86
C PHE A 67 -15.97 -2.15 -6.22
N ASP A 68 -15.20 -1.11 -5.93
CA ASP A 68 -15.69 0.12 -5.32
C ASP A 68 -16.76 0.81 -6.19
N GLU A 69 -16.52 0.91 -7.48
CA GLU A 69 -17.47 1.48 -8.42
C GLU A 69 -18.77 0.67 -8.49
N LYS A 70 -18.66 -0.65 -8.51
CA LYS A 70 -19.83 -1.54 -8.53
C LYS A 70 -20.62 -1.44 -7.23
N ALA A 71 -19.95 -1.49 -6.08
CA ALA A 71 -20.59 -1.39 -4.77
C ALA A 71 -21.26 -0.03 -4.56
N THR A 72 -20.63 1.05 -4.99
CA THR A 72 -21.19 2.41 -4.95
C THR A 72 -22.47 2.48 -5.77
N ASN A 73 -22.47 1.92 -6.98
CA ASN A 73 -23.65 1.89 -7.84
C ASN A 73 -24.79 1.07 -7.21
N MET A 74 -24.47 -0.12 -6.69
CA MET A 74 -25.48 -0.98 -6.03
C MET A 74 -26.07 -0.33 -4.79
N SER A 75 -25.28 0.45 -4.04
CA SER A 75 -25.79 1.25 -2.91
C SER A 75 -26.74 2.36 -3.39
N THR A 76 -26.41 3.02 -4.49
CA THR A 76 -27.22 4.09 -5.08
C THR A 76 -28.60 3.57 -5.51
N ILE A 77 -28.65 2.40 -6.12
CA ILE A 77 -29.91 1.77 -6.56
C ILE A 77 -30.59 0.91 -5.47
N ARG A 78 -30.04 0.97 -4.24
CA ARG A 78 -30.56 0.29 -3.05
C ARG A 78 -30.60 -1.25 -3.13
N GLU A 79 -29.74 -1.85 -3.94
CA GLU A 79 -29.53 -3.31 -3.95
C GLU A 79 -28.72 -3.79 -2.76
N ILE A 80 -27.85 -2.92 -2.24
CA ILE A 80 -27.14 -3.13 -0.98
C ILE A 80 -27.37 -1.93 -0.04
N GLY A 81 -27.02 -2.09 1.22
CA GLY A 81 -27.10 -1.02 2.22
C GLY A 81 -26.10 0.10 1.97
N THR A 82 -25.84 0.88 2.99
CA THR A 82 -24.86 1.97 2.92
C THR A 82 -23.48 1.44 2.60
N TYR A 83 -22.85 2.05 1.61
CA TYR A 83 -21.46 1.78 1.21
C TYR A 83 -20.64 3.06 1.25
N ALA A 84 -19.48 3.02 1.90
CA ALA A 84 -18.54 4.13 1.94
C ALA A 84 -17.54 3.98 0.78
N PRO A 85 -17.57 4.84 -0.24
CA PRO A 85 -16.63 4.76 -1.36
C PRO A 85 -15.19 4.95 -0.91
N CYS A 86 -14.29 4.16 -1.49
CA CYS A 86 -12.84 4.19 -1.23
C CYS A 86 -12.02 4.63 -2.45
N LYS A 87 -12.65 5.17 -3.47
CA LYS A 87 -11.99 5.62 -4.69
C LYS A 87 -10.87 6.61 -4.39
N GLY A 88 -9.68 6.32 -4.89
CA GLY A 88 -8.46 7.10 -4.63
C GLY A 88 -7.64 6.61 -3.43
N GLN A 89 -8.14 5.67 -2.64
CA GLN A 89 -7.46 5.12 -1.46
C GLN A 89 -6.88 3.71 -1.70
N GLU A 90 -7.01 3.18 -2.89
CA GLU A 90 -6.62 1.79 -3.22
C GLU A 90 -5.13 1.55 -2.97
N GLY A 91 -4.28 2.54 -3.26
CA GLY A 91 -2.84 2.44 -3.05
C GLY A 91 -2.47 2.18 -1.60
N SER A 92 -3.09 2.87 -0.66
CA SER A 92 -2.83 2.65 0.77
C SER A 92 -3.39 1.32 1.26
N GLN A 93 -4.56 0.92 0.79
CA GLN A 93 -5.20 -0.35 1.16
C GLN A 93 -4.41 -1.55 0.64
N ILE A 94 -4.10 -1.58 -0.64
CA ILE A 94 -3.37 -2.69 -1.28
C ILE A 94 -1.92 -2.72 -0.81
N GLY A 95 -1.28 -1.57 -0.68
CA GLY A 95 0.09 -1.47 -0.16
C GLY A 95 0.19 -2.00 1.26
N ALA A 96 -0.69 -1.60 2.16
CA ALA A 96 -0.72 -2.08 3.53
C ALA A 96 -1.00 -3.59 3.59
N ALA A 97 -1.99 -4.08 2.84
CA ALA A 97 -2.32 -5.50 2.81
C ALA A 97 -1.16 -6.37 2.32
N ASN A 98 -0.42 -5.92 1.30
CA ASN A 98 0.75 -6.64 0.79
C ASN A 98 1.98 -6.55 1.69
N ALA A 99 2.01 -5.64 2.66
CA ALA A 99 3.06 -5.55 3.67
C ALA A 99 2.86 -6.51 4.85
N LEU A 100 1.67 -7.07 4.99
CA LEU A 100 1.36 -8.04 6.05
C LEU A 100 1.99 -9.40 5.74
N GLU A 101 2.37 -10.11 6.80
CA GLU A 101 2.83 -11.49 6.74
C GLU A 101 1.67 -12.47 6.99
N LYS A 102 1.87 -13.71 6.57
CA LYS A 102 0.88 -14.75 6.83
C LYS A 102 0.72 -14.97 8.33
N GLY A 103 -0.46 -14.69 8.84
CA GLY A 103 -0.81 -14.84 10.26
C GLY A 103 -0.86 -13.53 11.05
N ASP A 104 -0.57 -12.40 10.41
CA ASP A 104 -0.72 -11.08 11.05
C ASP A 104 -2.18 -10.71 11.39
#